data_bdd922f3d5c79e166223c2cb2e1ef1ab
#
_entry.id   bdd922f3d5c79e166223c2cb2e1ef1ab
#
_cell.length_a   1.000
_cell.length_b   1.000
_cell.length_c   1.000
_cell.angle_alpha   90.00
_cell.angle_beta   90.00
_cell.angle_gamma   90.00
#
_symmetry.space_group_name_H-M   'P 1'
#
loop_
_entity.id
_entity.type
_entity.pdbx_description
1 polymer ?
#
loop_
_entity_poly.entity_id
_entity_poly.type
_entity_poly.pdbx_seq_one_letter_code
_entity_poly.pdbx_strand_id
1 'polypeptide(L)'
;MTRVVLAAAYRTPIGVFGGAFKDVPAYDLGATLIEHIIKETGLNPSEINEVIIGNVLQAGQGQNPARIAAMKGGLPETVPAFTVNKVCGSGLKSIQLAYQSIVTGENDIVLAGGMENMSQSPMLVNNSRFGFKMGHQSMVDSMVYDGLTDVFNQYHMGITAENLVEQYGISREEQDTFAVNSQQKAVRAQQNGEFDSEIVPVSIPQRKGEPIVVTKDEGVRENVSVEKLSRLRPAFKKDGTVTAGNASGINDGAAMMLVMSEDKAKELNIEPLAVLDGFGSHGVDPSIMGIAPVGAVEKALKRSKKELSDIDVFELNEAFAAQSLAVDRELKLPPEKVNVKGGAIALGHPIGASGARVLVTLLHQLNDEIETGLTSLCIGGGQAIAAVVSKYK
;
A
#
# COMPACT_ATOMS: atom_id res chain seq x y z
N MET A 1 -12.29 -20.13 18.13
CA MET A 1 -11.97 -19.61 16.79
C MET A 1 -10.46 -19.52 16.72
N THR A 2 -9.87 -19.94 15.63
CA THR A 2 -8.42 -19.84 15.39
C THR A 2 -7.98 -18.38 15.49
N ARG A 3 -7.02 -18.12 16.35
CA ARG A 3 -6.40 -16.78 16.47
C ARG A 3 -5.39 -16.64 15.35
N VAL A 4 -5.48 -15.57 14.58
CA VAL A 4 -4.61 -15.31 13.44
C VAL A 4 -3.61 -14.23 13.82
N VAL A 5 -2.34 -14.51 13.57
CA VAL A 5 -1.22 -13.64 13.90
C VAL A 5 -0.45 -13.21 12.67
N LEU A 6 0.24 -12.09 12.78
CA LEU A 6 1.13 -11.53 11.78
C LEU A 6 2.58 -11.64 12.26
N ALA A 7 3.46 -12.10 11.41
CA ALA A 7 4.88 -12.22 11.67
C ALA A 7 5.71 -11.79 10.46
N ALA A 8 6.99 -11.49 10.67
CA ALA A 8 7.95 -11.22 9.60
C ALA A 8 7.44 -10.24 8.53
N ALA A 9 7.05 -9.06 8.96
CA ALA A 9 6.48 -8.01 8.10
C ALA A 9 7.58 -7.09 7.57
N TYR A 10 7.76 -7.03 6.25
CA TYR A 10 8.82 -6.25 5.60
C TYR A 10 8.33 -5.56 4.33
N ARG A 11 9.05 -4.52 3.93
CA ARG A 11 8.83 -3.81 2.67
C ARG A 11 10.14 -3.48 1.96
N THR A 12 10.09 -3.25 0.68
CA THR A 12 11.19 -2.61 -0.04
C THR A 12 11.21 -1.11 0.27
N PRO A 13 12.30 -0.40 -0.03
CA PRO A 13 12.22 1.03 -0.28
C PRO A 13 11.15 1.31 -1.33
N ILE A 14 10.58 2.50 -1.34
CA ILE A 14 9.62 2.94 -2.35
C ILE A 14 10.35 3.82 -3.37
N GLY A 15 10.33 3.38 -4.64
CA GLY A 15 10.88 4.11 -5.77
C GLY A 15 9.91 5.17 -6.30
N VAL A 16 10.44 6.25 -6.88
CA VAL A 16 9.65 7.22 -7.63
C VAL A 16 9.51 6.79 -9.09
N PHE A 17 8.52 7.34 -9.78
CA PHE A 17 8.31 7.08 -11.21
C PHE A 17 9.57 7.37 -12.04
N GLY A 18 10.03 6.36 -12.77
CA GLY A 18 11.26 6.42 -13.55
C GLY A 18 12.55 6.47 -12.70
N GLY A 19 12.47 6.22 -11.38
CA GLY A 19 13.58 6.20 -10.44
C GLY A 19 14.35 4.88 -10.40
N ALA A 20 14.83 4.51 -9.23
CA ALA A 20 15.72 3.36 -9.04
C ALA A 20 15.12 2.03 -9.52
N PHE A 21 13.82 1.84 -9.36
CA PHE A 21 13.14 0.59 -9.71
C PHE A 21 12.51 0.55 -11.11
N LYS A 22 12.75 1.55 -11.96
CA LYS A 22 12.15 1.63 -13.29
C LYS A 22 12.36 0.39 -14.18
N ASP A 23 13.46 -0.33 -13.98
CA ASP A 23 13.82 -1.52 -14.74
C ASP A 23 13.70 -2.82 -13.92
N VAL A 24 13.14 -2.75 -12.69
CA VAL A 24 12.95 -3.89 -11.78
C VAL A 24 11.49 -4.33 -11.79
N PRO A 25 11.13 -5.48 -12.36
CA PRO A 25 9.75 -5.95 -12.37
C PRO A 25 9.14 -6.03 -10.96
N ALA A 26 7.83 -5.76 -10.84
CA ALA A 26 7.13 -5.82 -9.56
C ALA A 26 7.32 -7.17 -8.85
N TYR A 27 7.28 -8.27 -9.59
CA TYR A 27 7.48 -9.62 -9.04
C TYR A 27 8.92 -9.86 -8.54
N ASP A 28 9.93 -9.13 -9.02
CA ASP A 28 11.29 -9.21 -8.48
C ASP A 28 11.41 -8.47 -7.13
N LEU A 29 10.71 -7.33 -6.98
CA LEU A 29 10.57 -6.67 -5.68
C LEU A 29 9.86 -7.59 -4.68
N GLY A 30 8.80 -8.25 -5.11
CA GLY A 30 8.11 -9.26 -4.32
C GLY A 30 9.00 -10.45 -3.95
N ALA A 31 9.74 -11.00 -4.91
CA ALA A 31 10.66 -12.12 -4.68
C ALA A 31 11.74 -11.80 -3.65
N THR A 32 12.28 -10.57 -3.68
CA THR A 32 13.27 -10.09 -2.70
C THR A 32 12.73 -10.19 -1.27
N LEU A 33 11.46 -9.81 -1.06
CA LEU A 33 10.84 -9.88 0.27
C LEU A 33 10.54 -11.33 0.69
N ILE A 34 10.11 -12.18 -0.24
CA ILE A 34 9.87 -13.60 0.02
C ILE A 34 11.16 -14.28 0.48
N GLU A 35 12.26 -14.09 -0.27
CA GLU A 35 13.57 -14.62 0.09
C GLU A 35 14.02 -14.13 1.47
N HIS A 36 13.85 -12.83 1.74
CA HIS A 36 14.21 -12.24 3.02
C HIS A 36 13.39 -12.84 4.17
N ILE A 37 12.07 -12.93 4.04
CA ILE A 37 11.17 -13.49 5.06
C ILE A 37 11.55 -14.94 5.39
N ILE A 38 11.81 -15.77 4.38
CA ILE A 38 12.23 -17.16 4.57
C ILE A 38 13.55 -17.22 5.33
N LYS A 39 14.53 -16.41 4.92
CA LYS A 39 15.85 -16.38 5.55
C LYS A 39 15.77 -15.90 7.02
N GLU A 40 15.02 -14.84 7.27
CA GLU A 40 14.92 -14.23 8.60
C GLU A 40 14.18 -15.12 9.60
N THR A 41 13.14 -15.80 9.15
CA THR A 41 12.36 -16.72 9.99
C THR A 41 12.96 -18.11 10.12
N GLY A 42 13.85 -18.50 9.21
CA GLY A 42 14.35 -19.87 9.10
C GLY A 42 13.26 -20.90 8.73
N LEU A 43 12.10 -20.41 8.28
CA LEU A 43 10.98 -21.25 7.89
C LEU A 43 11.35 -22.14 6.69
N ASN A 44 11.02 -23.43 6.78
CA ASN A 44 11.11 -24.29 5.61
C ASN A 44 10.09 -23.80 4.56
N PRO A 45 10.53 -23.44 3.34
CA PRO A 45 9.63 -22.90 2.31
C PRO A 45 8.42 -23.79 1.98
N SER A 46 8.51 -25.10 2.19
CA SER A 46 7.42 -26.04 1.98
C SER A 46 6.33 -26.02 3.06
N GLU A 47 6.55 -25.34 4.18
CA GLU A 47 5.54 -25.12 5.21
C GLU A 47 4.53 -24.02 4.83
N ILE A 48 4.87 -23.18 3.86
CA ILE A 48 3.96 -22.15 3.35
C ILE A 48 2.87 -22.84 2.52
N ASN A 49 1.61 -22.68 2.93
CA ASN A 49 0.49 -23.33 2.26
C ASN A 49 0.06 -22.59 0.99
N GLU A 50 0.14 -21.26 0.98
CA GLU A 50 -0.29 -20.43 -0.14
C GLU A 50 0.39 -19.06 -0.15
N VAL A 51 0.46 -18.45 -1.35
CA VAL A 51 0.93 -17.06 -1.53
C VAL A 51 -0.18 -16.22 -2.17
N ILE A 52 -0.53 -15.11 -1.52
CA ILE A 52 -1.57 -14.17 -2.00
C ILE A 52 -0.96 -12.77 -2.12
N ILE A 53 -0.81 -12.26 -3.33
CA ILE A 53 -0.16 -10.96 -3.54
C ILE A 53 -1.06 -10.01 -4.33
N GLY A 54 -1.24 -8.80 -3.79
CA GLY A 54 -1.89 -7.70 -4.48
C GLY A 54 -1.01 -7.14 -5.60
N ASN A 55 -1.59 -6.97 -6.79
CA ASN A 55 -0.95 -6.28 -7.90
C ASN A 55 -2.03 -5.76 -8.85
N VAL A 56 -1.95 -4.52 -9.26
CA VAL A 56 -3.00 -3.85 -10.06
C VAL A 56 -2.65 -3.82 -11.54
N LEU A 57 -1.47 -3.34 -11.87
CA LEU A 57 -1.02 -3.10 -13.24
C LEU A 57 -0.28 -4.33 -13.78
N GLN A 58 -1.04 -5.35 -14.17
CA GLN A 58 -0.52 -6.68 -14.49
C GLN A 58 -0.17 -6.89 -15.97
N ALA A 59 -0.55 -5.97 -16.84
CA ALA A 59 -0.32 -6.11 -18.28
C ALA A 59 1.18 -6.26 -18.60
N GLY A 60 1.53 -7.32 -19.35
CA GLY A 60 2.92 -7.60 -19.75
C GLY A 60 3.78 -8.28 -18.69
N GLN A 61 3.30 -8.51 -17.46
CA GLN A 61 4.07 -9.17 -16.41
C GLN A 61 4.09 -10.71 -16.49
N GLY A 62 3.39 -11.32 -17.44
CA GLY A 62 3.29 -12.78 -17.56
C GLY A 62 2.08 -13.35 -16.81
N GLN A 63 2.05 -14.68 -16.73
CA GLN A 63 0.94 -15.38 -16.03
C GLN A 63 1.10 -15.25 -14.52
N ASN A 64 0.09 -14.68 -13.85
CA ASN A 64 0.00 -14.64 -12.39
C ASN A 64 1.29 -14.10 -11.72
N PRO A 65 1.48 -12.79 -11.64
CA PRO A 65 2.68 -12.18 -11.06
C PRO A 65 3.01 -12.66 -9.63
N ALA A 66 2.00 -12.99 -8.80
CA ALA A 66 2.23 -13.57 -7.47
C ALA A 66 2.94 -14.93 -7.57
N ARG A 67 2.57 -15.78 -8.54
CA ARG A 67 3.24 -17.06 -8.76
C ARG A 67 4.69 -16.87 -9.21
N ILE A 68 4.94 -15.88 -10.06
CA ILE A 68 6.29 -15.55 -10.51
C ILE A 68 7.15 -15.11 -9.34
N ALA A 69 6.63 -14.20 -8.49
CA ALA A 69 7.32 -13.75 -7.29
C ALA A 69 7.62 -14.91 -6.32
N ALA A 70 6.64 -15.80 -6.08
CA ALA A 70 6.79 -16.97 -5.22
C ALA A 70 7.94 -17.89 -5.67
N MET A 71 7.94 -18.25 -6.95
CA MET A 71 8.97 -19.12 -7.52
C MET A 71 10.36 -18.46 -7.52
N LYS A 72 10.46 -17.18 -7.88
CA LYS A 72 11.72 -16.43 -7.87
C LYS A 72 12.24 -16.20 -6.46
N GLY A 73 11.34 -16.06 -5.47
CA GLY A 73 11.67 -15.93 -4.04
C GLY A 73 12.05 -17.25 -3.36
N GLY A 74 12.16 -18.35 -4.11
CA GLY A 74 12.68 -19.63 -3.60
C GLY A 74 11.63 -20.57 -3.03
N LEU A 75 10.33 -20.32 -3.23
CA LEU A 75 9.29 -21.27 -2.82
C LEU A 75 9.23 -22.45 -3.80
N PRO A 76 8.97 -23.69 -3.31
CA PRO A 76 8.83 -24.86 -4.15
C PRO A 76 7.56 -24.78 -5.03
N GLU A 77 7.58 -25.50 -6.13
CA GLU A 77 6.47 -25.56 -7.09
C GLU A 77 5.16 -26.10 -6.49
N THR A 78 5.24 -26.78 -5.37
CA THR A 78 4.06 -27.30 -4.64
C THR A 78 3.26 -26.23 -3.92
N VAL A 79 3.83 -25.05 -3.66
CA VAL A 79 3.12 -23.94 -3.00
C VAL A 79 2.29 -23.16 -4.02
N PRO A 80 0.96 -23.19 -3.98
CA PRO A 80 0.11 -22.42 -4.87
C PRO A 80 0.22 -20.92 -4.61
N ALA A 81 -0.13 -20.13 -5.63
CA ALA A 81 -0.13 -18.68 -5.50
C ALA A 81 -1.19 -18.05 -6.42
N PHE A 82 -1.76 -16.92 -6.00
CA PHE A 82 -2.60 -16.13 -6.87
C PHE A 82 -2.46 -14.62 -6.64
N THR A 83 -2.79 -13.87 -7.68
CA THR A 83 -2.73 -12.39 -7.67
C THR A 83 -4.13 -11.83 -7.46
N VAL A 84 -4.26 -10.83 -6.59
CA VAL A 84 -5.52 -10.15 -6.30
C VAL A 84 -5.45 -8.67 -6.70
N ASN A 85 -6.51 -8.18 -7.32
CA ASN A 85 -6.69 -6.77 -7.64
C ASN A 85 -7.93 -6.21 -6.94
N LYS A 86 -7.72 -5.28 -6.03
CA LYS A 86 -8.71 -4.39 -5.42
C LYS A 86 -8.18 -2.94 -5.45
N VAL A 87 -7.55 -2.56 -6.56
CA VAL A 87 -6.87 -1.27 -6.73
C VAL A 87 -5.97 -0.97 -5.51
N CYS A 88 -6.02 0.23 -4.92
CA CYS A 88 -5.18 0.62 -3.78
C CYS A 88 -5.28 -0.32 -2.56
N GLY A 89 -6.39 -1.01 -2.39
CA GLY A 89 -6.62 -1.95 -1.30
C GLY A 89 -6.08 -3.36 -1.52
N SER A 90 -5.44 -3.65 -2.66
CA SER A 90 -5.02 -5.01 -3.05
C SER A 90 -4.13 -5.68 -2.00
N GLY A 91 -3.12 -4.98 -1.51
CA GLY A 91 -2.19 -5.51 -0.50
C GLY A 91 -2.87 -5.83 0.83
N LEU A 92 -3.79 -5.00 1.31
CA LEU A 92 -4.52 -5.28 2.55
C LEU A 92 -5.61 -6.35 2.33
N LYS A 93 -6.17 -6.43 1.10
CA LYS A 93 -7.13 -7.47 0.73
C LYS A 93 -6.47 -8.85 0.68
N SER A 94 -5.23 -8.96 0.23
CA SER A 94 -4.48 -10.22 0.24
C SER A 94 -4.32 -10.76 1.67
N ILE A 95 -4.01 -9.88 2.62
CA ILE A 95 -3.89 -10.22 4.05
C ILE A 95 -5.25 -10.62 4.63
N GLN A 96 -6.34 -9.94 4.23
CA GLN A 96 -7.69 -10.34 4.62
C GLN A 96 -8.07 -11.73 4.09
N LEU A 97 -7.68 -12.07 2.86
CA LEU A 97 -7.93 -13.40 2.29
C LEU A 97 -7.13 -14.48 3.01
N ALA A 98 -5.86 -14.20 3.33
CA ALA A 98 -5.03 -15.07 4.15
C ALA A 98 -5.67 -15.31 5.54
N TYR A 99 -6.11 -14.24 6.21
CA TYR A 99 -6.86 -14.34 7.46
C TYR A 99 -8.09 -15.27 7.32
N GLN A 100 -8.87 -15.09 6.26
CA GLN A 100 -10.08 -15.87 6.02
C GLN A 100 -9.77 -17.36 5.80
N SER A 101 -8.75 -17.70 5.02
CA SER A 101 -8.35 -19.08 4.76
C SER A 101 -7.85 -19.79 6.03
N ILE A 102 -7.16 -19.07 6.92
CA ILE A 102 -6.71 -19.62 8.20
C ILE A 102 -7.89 -19.83 9.15
N VAL A 103 -8.79 -18.86 9.27
CA VAL A 103 -9.99 -18.98 10.12
C VAL A 103 -10.91 -20.14 9.68
N THR A 104 -10.96 -20.41 8.38
CA THR A 104 -11.74 -21.55 7.82
C THR A 104 -11.02 -22.88 7.92
N GLY A 105 -9.75 -22.90 8.31
CA GLY A 105 -8.94 -24.12 8.47
C GLY A 105 -8.41 -24.68 7.14
N GLU A 106 -8.40 -23.87 6.06
CA GLU A 106 -7.85 -24.26 4.78
C GLU A 106 -6.31 -24.16 4.78
N ASN A 107 -5.77 -23.13 5.41
CA ASN A 107 -4.34 -22.86 5.52
C ASN A 107 -3.94 -22.58 6.97
N ASP A 108 -2.68 -22.84 7.30
CA ASP A 108 -2.03 -22.45 8.57
C ASP A 108 -1.01 -21.33 8.39
N ILE A 109 -0.33 -21.28 7.24
CA ILE A 109 0.69 -20.29 6.92
C ILE A 109 0.45 -19.77 5.51
N VAL A 110 0.20 -18.47 5.40
CA VAL A 110 0.06 -17.77 4.11
C VAL A 110 1.05 -16.62 4.03
N LEU A 111 1.79 -16.54 2.95
CA LEU A 111 2.59 -15.36 2.65
C LEU A 111 1.71 -14.38 1.89
N ALA A 112 1.44 -13.23 2.46
CA ALA A 112 0.52 -12.25 1.90
C ALA A 112 1.11 -10.85 1.85
N GLY A 113 0.67 -10.04 0.89
CA GLY A 113 1.13 -8.67 0.74
C GLY A 113 0.75 -8.05 -0.59
N GLY A 114 1.57 -7.15 -1.08
CA GLY A 114 1.37 -6.50 -2.36
C GLY A 114 2.67 -6.02 -2.99
N MET A 115 2.64 -5.87 -4.29
CA MET A 115 3.75 -5.35 -5.09
C MET A 115 3.20 -4.52 -6.24
N GLU A 116 3.95 -3.54 -6.68
CA GLU A 116 3.61 -2.72 -7.84
C GLU A 116 4.86 -2.14 -8.48
N ASN A 117 4.89 -2.07 -9.79
CA ASN A 117 5.80 -1.22 -10.53
C ASN A 117 4.99 -0.39 -11.53
N MET A 118 4.68 0.84 -11.15
CA MET A 118 3.92 1.75 -12.00
C MET A 118 4.77 2.30 -13.14
N SER A 119 6.09 2.35 -12.96
CA SER A 119 7.04 2.80 -13.99
C SER A 119 7.08 1.88 -15.20
N GLN A 120 6.75 0.59 -15.05
CA GLN A 120 6.76 -0.40 -16.13
C GLN A 120 5.41 -0.64 -16.78
N SER A 121 4.38 0.13 -16.42
CA SER A 121 3.05 -0.01 -17.01
C SER A 121 3.10 0.24 -18.52
N PRO A 122 2.64 -0.71 -19.36
CA PRO A 122 2.77 -0.58 -20.80
C PRO A 122 1.71 0.36 -21.41
N MET A 123 2.04 0.91 -22.56
CA MET A 123 1.04 1.50 -23.46
C MET A 123 0.28 0.40 -24.19
N LEU A 124 -1.04 0.46 -24.20
CA LEU A 124 -1.92 -0.52 -24.81
C LEU A 124 -2.46 -0.01 -26.15
N VAL A 125 -2.48 -0.88 -27.13
CA VAL A 125 -3.07 -0.60 -28.45
C VAL A 125 -4.31 -1.47 -28.63
N ASN A 126 -5.47 -0.88 -28.40
CA ASN A 126 -6.74 -1.57 -28.51
C ASN A 126 -7.04 -1.94 -29.97
N ASN A 127 -7.79 -3.03 -30.18
CA ASN A 127 -8.20 -3.54 -31.48
C ASN A 127 -7.07 -3.95 -32.44
N SER A 128 -5.80 -3.98 -31.99
CA SER A 128 -4.66 -4.34 -32.84
C SER A 128 -4.64 -5.81 -33.29
N ARG A 129 -5.28 -6.71 -32.53
CA ARG A 129 -5.28 -8.16 -32.77
C ARG A 129 -5.82 -8.56 -34.15
N PHE A 130 -6.75 -7.83 -34.67
CA PHE A 130 -7.38 -8.09 -35.97
C PHE A 130 -6.88 -7.17 -37.09
N GLY A 131 -5.78 -6.46 -36.85
CA GLY A 131 -5.19 -5.48 -37.78
C GLY A 131 -5.83 -4.11 -37.67
N PHE A 132 -5.16 -3.14 -38.27
CA PHE A 132 -5.64 -1.76 -38.35
C PHE A 132 -6.23 -1.45 -39.71
N LYS A 133 -7.38 -0.75 -39.74
CA LYS A 133 -7.90 -0.11 -40.91
C LYS A 133 -7.16 1.21 -41.18
N MET A 134 -7.37 1.80 -42.33
CA MET A 134 -6.85 3.11 -42.67
C MET A 134 -7.28 4.16 -41.64
N GLY A 135 -6.35 5.00 -41.20
CA GLY A 135 -6.57 6.06 -40.20
C GLY A 135 -5.59 6.01 -39.01
N HIS A 136 -5.62 7.06 -38.21
CA HIS A 136 -4.79 7.15 -37.00
C HIS A 136 -5.23 6.15 -35.96
N GLN A 137 -4.25 5.66 -35.17
CA GLN A 137 -4.48 4.80 -34.00
C GLN A 137 -4.07 5.53 -32.74
N SER A 138 -4.76 5.27 -31.64
CA SER A 138 -4.41 5.78 -30.31
C SER A 138 -3.82 4.67 -29.43
N MET A 139 -2.92 5.04 -28.54
CA MET A 139 -2.45 4.19 -27.45
C MET A 139 -3.06 4.65 -26.13
N VAL A 140 -3.37 3.70 -25.26
CA VAL A 140 -3.89 3.94 -23.92
C VAL A 140 -2.78 3.69 -22.91
N ASP A 141 -2.48 4.66 -22.06
CA ASP A 141 -1.60 4.48 -20.90
C ASP A 141 -2.32 3.61 -19.86
N SER A 142 -1.85 2.36 -19.69
CA SER A 142 -2.48 1.42 -18.76
C SER A 142 -2.37 1.88 -17.30
N MET A 143 -1.31 2.58 -16.95
CA MET A 143 -1.15 3.13 -15.60
C MET A 143 -2.26 4.13 -15.28
N VAL A 144 -2.52 5.05 -16.20
CA VAL A 144 -3.55 6.07 -16.03
C VAL A 144 -4.95 5.45 -16.12
N TYR A 145 -5.20 4.60 -17.13
CA TYR A 145 -6.54 4.07 -17.38
C TYR A 145 -6.97 3.04 -16.33
N ASP A 146 -6.11 2.06 -16.03
CA ASP A 146 -6.45 0.97 -15.12
C ASP A 146 -6.20 1.31 -13.63
N GLY A 147 -5.28 2.24 -13.36
CA GLY A 147 -4.87 2.60 -11.99
C GLY A 147 -5.39 3.94 -11.47
N LEU A 148 -5.55 4.95 -12.34
CA LEU A 148 -5.73 6.35 -11.93
C LEU A 148 -6.97 7.03 -12.50
N THR A 149 -7.81 6.31 -13.26
CA THR A 149 -9.04 6.84 -13.85
C THR A 149 -10.27 6.30 -13.13
N ASP A 150 -11.17 7.20 -12.71
CA ASP A 150 -12.53 6.81 -12.37
C ASP A 150 -13.28 6.45 -13.66
N VAL A 151 -13.46 5.17 -13.87
CA VAL A 151 -14.08 4.65 -15.10
C VAL A 151 -15.59 4.98 -15.18
N PHE A 152 -16.24 5.27 -14.07
CA PHE A 152 -17.67 5.60 -14.03
C PHE A 152 -17.91 7.04 -14.47
N ASN A 153 -17.04 7.95 -14.05
CA ASN A 153 -17.15 9.40 -14.36
C ASN A 153 -16.16 9.84 -15.44
N GLN A 154 -15.28 8.96 -15.94
CA GLN A 154 -14.32 9.21 -17.04
C GLN A 154 -13.36 10.37 -16.76
N TYR A 155 -12.85 10.47 -15.52
CA TYR A 155 -11.85 11.45 -15.14
C TYR A 155 -10.78 10.88 -14.20
N HIS A 156 -9.68 11.59 -14.04
CA HIS A 156 -8.59 11.20 -13.16
C HIS A 156 -9.02 11.22 -11.67
N MET A 157 -8.47 10.28 -10.85
CA MET A 157 -8.74 10.19 -9.42
C MET A 157 -8.54 11.52 -8.66
N GLY A 158 -7.66 12.40 -9.13
CA GLY A 158 -7.49 13.74 -8.56
C GLY A 158 -8.76 14.60 -8.59
N ILE A 159 -9.69 14.36 -9.52
CA ILE A 159 -11.00 15.05 -9.52
C ILE A 159 -11.86 14.57 -8.35
N THR A 160 -11.76 13.31 -7.95
CA THR A 160 -12.49 12.83 -6.76
C THR A 160 -11.99 13.53 -5.49
N ALA A 161 -10.71 13.89 -5.43
CA ALA A 161 -10.16 14.69 -4.33
C ALA A 161 -10.68 16.16 -4.39
N GLU A 162 -10.77 16.78 -5.57
CA GLU A 162 -11.37 18.11 -5.73
C GLU A 162 -12.86 18.11 -5.34
N ASN A 163 -13.60 17.02 -5.59
CA ASN A 163 -14.99 16.90 -5.14
C ASN A 163 -15.08 16.93 -3.60
N LEU A 164 -14.15 16.31 -2.90
CA LEU A 164 -14.07 16.39 -1.43
C LEU A 164 -13.66 17.78 -0.95
N VAL A 165 -12.75 18.44 -1.67
CA VAL A 165 -12.42 19.87 -1.41
C VAL A 165 -13.68 20.72 -1.39
N GLU A 166 -14.53 20.59 -2.40
CA GLU A 166 -15.79 21.34 -2.51
C GLU A 166 -16.77 20.95 -1.40
N GLN A 167 -16.95 19.66 -1.15
CA GLN A 167 -17.90 19.14 -0.17
C GLN A 167 -17.55 19.51 1.27
N TYR A 168 -16.26 19.49 1.61
CA TYR A 168 -15.76 19.70 2.98
C TYR A 168 -15.18 21.10 3.21
N GLY A 169 -15.14 21.95 2.18
CA GLY A 169 -14.56 23.28 2.28
C GLY A 169 -13.08 23.28 2.66
N ILE A 170 -12.30 22.36 2.09
CA ILE A 170 -10.87 22.21 2.40
C ILE A 170 -10.07 23.21 1.57
N SER A 171 -9.31 24.08 2.23
CA SER A 171 -8.51 25.08 1.54
C SER A 171 -7.23 24.48 0.94
N ARG A 172 -6.64 25.19 -0.01
CA ARG A 172 -5.33 24.88 -0.57
C ARG A 172 -4.23 24.91 0.50
N GLU A 173 -4.27 25.87 1.40
CA GLU A 173 -3.30 26.03 2.48
C GLU A 173 -3.33 24.84 3.46
N GLU A 174 -4.51 24.35 3.81
CA GLU A 174 -4.67 23.15 4.63
C GLU A 174 -4.04 21.92 3.96
N GLN A 175 -4.27 21.74 2.66
CA GLN A 175 -3.70 20.64 1.91
C GLN A 175 -2.17 20.73 1.83
N ASP A 176 -1.63 21.90 1.54
CA ASP A 176 -0.17 22.10 1.45
C ASP A 176 0.49 21.94 2.83
N THR A 177 -0.16 22.42 3.91
CA THR A 177 0.31 22.23 5.29
C THR A 177 0.31 20.74 5.67
N PHE A 178 -0.73 20.00 5.33
CA PHE A 178 -0.79 18.56 5.54
C PHE A 178 0.36 17.85 4.83
N ALA A 179 0.61 18.19 3.58
CA ALA A 179 1.69 17.60 2.77
C ALA A 179 3.09 17.92 3.35
N VAL A 180 3.32 19.15 3.80
CA VAL A 180 4.57 19.55 4.48
C VAL A 180 4.76 18.73 5.76
N ASN A 181 3.71 18.56 6.57
CA ASN A 181 3.77 17.78 7.81
C ASN A 181 4.10 16.31 7.53
N SER A 182 3.50 15.70 6.49
CA SER A 182 3.82 14.33 6.07
C SER A 182 5.30 14.21 5.69
N GLN A 183 5.83 15.15 4.89
CA GLN A 183 7.25 15.16 4.51
C GLN A 183 8.18 15.35 5.73
N GLN A 184 7.86 16.27 6.63
CA GLN A 184 8.69 16.51 7.83
C GLN A 184 8.74 15.28 8.74
N LYS A 185 7.59 14.60 8.94
CA LYS A 185 7.54 13.34 9.69
C LYS A 185 8.40 12.26 9.02
N ALA A 186 8.32 12.10 7.70
CA ALA A 186 9.10 11.11 6.96
C ALA A 186 10.61 11.42 6.98
N VAL A 187 11.00 12.68 6.82
CA VAL A 187 12.40 13.13 6.93
C VAL A 187 12.96 12.78 8.30
N ARG A 188 12.25 13.13 9.37
CA ARG A 188 12.65 12.81 10.75
C ARG A 188 12.80 11.30 10.93
N ALA A 189 11.80 10.53 10.52
CA ALA A 189 11.80 9.07 10.67
C ALA A 189 12.98 8.43 9.90
N GLN A 190 13.23 8.89 8.65
CA GLN A 190 14.34 8.38 7.85
C GLN A 190 15.72 8.76 8.41
N GLN A 191 15.87 9.98 8.94
CA GLN A 191 17.12 10.43 9.56
C GLN A 191 17.42 9.69 10.88
N ASN A 192 16.37 9.35 11.64
CA ASN A 192 16.50 8.60 12.89
C ASN A 192 16.60 7.08 12.70
N GLY A 193 16.53 6.57 11.45
CA GLY A 193 16.56 5.12 11.19
C GLY A 193 15.28 4.38 11.62
N GLU A 194 14.16 5.10 11.79
CA GLU A 194 12.90 4.52 12.25
C GLU A 194 12.24 3.54 11.26
N PHE A 195 12.75 3.49 10.01
CA PHE A 195 12.34 2.55 8.97
C PHE A 195 13.30 1.38 8.79
N ASP A 196 14.46 1.37 9.45
CA ASP A 196 15.53 0.39 9.18
C ASP A 196 15.10 -1.04 9.49
N SER A 197 14.21 -1.24 10.47
CA SER A 197 13.68 -2.56 10.83
C SER A 197 12.63 -3.11 9.87
N GLU A 198 12.00 -2.26 9.06
CA GLU A 198 10.95 -2.66 8.12
C GLU A 198 11.43 -2.74 6.66
N ILE A 199 12.52 -2.02 6.30
CA ILE A 199 13.03 -1.93 4.95
C ILE A 199 14.05 -3.03 4.65
N VAL A 200 13.78 -3.81 3.61
CA VAL A 200 14.75 -4.75 3.03
C VAL A 200 15.45 -4.07 1.87
N PRO A 201 16.79 -3.93 1.90
CA PRO A 201 17.55 -3.38 0.79
C PRO A 201 17.34 -4.16 -0.50
N VAL A 202 17.18 -3.45 -1.62
CA VAL A 202 17.04 -4.05 -2.94
C VAL A 202 18.33 -3.86 -3.73
N SER A 203 18.94 -4.96 -4.14
CA SER A 203 20.14 -4.97 -4.97
C SER A 203 19.77 -5.02 -6.45
N ILE A 204 20.16 -4.00 -7.20
CA ILE A 204 19.85 -3.87 -8.63
C ILE A 204 21.13 -4.17 -9.43
N PRO A 205 21.21 -5.31 -10.13
CA PRO A 205 22.35 -5.65 -10.95
C PRO A 205 22.62 -4.59 -12.01
N GLN A 206 23.87 -4.25 -12.21
CA GLN A 206 24.30 -3.33 -13.24
C GLN A 206 24.91 -4.08 -14.42
N ARG A 207 24.79 -3.53 -15.63
CA ARG A 207 25.42 -4.12 -16.82
C ARG A 207 26.94 -4.19 -16.68
N LYS A 208 27.54 -3.27 -15.94
CA LYS A 208 28.97 -3.22 -15.61
C LYS A 208 29.12 -2.60 -14.21
N GLY A 209 30.04 -3.14 -13.42
CA GLY A 209 30.33 -2.66 -12.07
C GLY A 209 29.52 -3.36 -10.98
N GLU A 210 29.58 -2.83 -9.76
CA GLU A 210 28.87 -3.37 -8.61
C GLU A 210 27.35 -3.06 -8.68
N PRO A 211 26.51 -3.91 -8.10
CA PRO A 211 25.07 -3.63 -8.00
C PRO A 211 24.79 -2.32 -7.26
N ILE A 212 23.74 -1.61 -7.67
CA ILE A 212 23.22 -0.49 -6.89
C ILE A 212 22.32 -1.05 -5.80
N VAL A 213 22.61 -0.71 -4.54
CA VAL A 213 21.79 -1.12 -3.40
C VAL A 213 20.91 0.06 -2.96
N VAL A 214 19.60 -0.09 -3.13
CA VAL A 214 18.61 0.90 -2.71
C VAL A 214 18.15 0.55 -1.29
N THR A 215 18.30 1.51 -0.36
CA THR A 215 18.04 1.30 1.08
C THR A 215 17.04 2.28 1.67
N LYS A 216 16.63 3.31 0.92
CA LYS A 216 15.77 4.41 1.40
C LYS A 216 14.67 4.74 0.41
N ASP A 217 13.57 5.24 0.93
CA ASP A 217 12.47 5.75 0.13
C ASP A 217 12.91 7.00 -0.65
N GLU A 218 12.73 6.99 -1.98
CA GLU A 218 13.18 8.08 -2.86
C GLU A 218 12.29 9.33 -2.79
N GLY A 219 11.04 9.19 -2.32
CA GLY A 219 10.04 10.27 -2.28
C GLY A 219 10.26 11.32 -1.19
N VAL A 220 11.06 11.00 -0.17
CA VAL A 220 11.29 11.85 1.01
C VAL A 220 12.11 13.06 0.66
N ARG A 221 11.60 14.28 0.96
CA ARG A 221 12.20 15.56 0.56
C ARG A 221 12.40 16.48 1.77
N GLU A 222 13.65 16.81 2.08
CA GLU A 222 14.00 17.64 3.23
C GLU A 222 13.58 19.11 3.10
N ASN A 223 13.52 19.63 1.88
CA ASN A 223 13.35 21.07 1.61
C ASN A 223 11.94 21.43 1.12
N VAL A 224 10.90 20.88 1.73
CA VAL A 224 9.50 21.20 1.41
C VAL A 224 8.97 22.26 2.39
N SER A 225 8.24 23.25 1.87
CA SER A 225 7.57 24.28 2.68
C SER A 225 6.23 24.66 2.04
N VAL A 226 5.30 25.17 2.82
CA VAL A 226 4.00 25.65 2.33
C VAL A 226 4.19 26.71 1.25
N GLU A 227 5.15 27.63 1.43
CA GLU A 227 5.47 28.66 0.42
C GLU A 227 5.90 28.04 -0.93
N LYS A 228 6.72 26.97 -0.93
CA LYS A 228 7.13 26.28 -2.16
C LYS A 228 5.93 25.56 -2.80
N LEU A 229 5.12 24.87 -2.00
CA LEU A 229 3.96 24.13 -2.50
C LEU A 229 2.88 25.07 -3.07
N SER A 230 2.64 26.23 -2.45
CA SER A 230 1.64 27.20 -2.89
C SER A 230 1.87 27.71 -4.33
N ARG A 231 3.12 27.66 -4.83
CA ARG A 231 3.49 28.06 -6.20
C ARG A 231 3.16 26.96 -7.25
N LEU A 232 2.82 25.76 -6.82
CA LEU A 232 2.47 24.67 -7.74
C LEU A 232 1.10 24.92 -8.36
N ARG A 233 0.98 24.62 -9.65
CA ARG A 233 -0.31 24.72 -10.36
C ARG A 233 -1.19 23.53 -10.02
N PRO A 234 -2.52 23.72 -9.99
CA PRO A 234 -3.46 22.60 -9.93
C PRO A 234 -3.17 21.57 -11.03
N ALA A 235 -3.23 20.28 -10.66
CA ALA A 235 -2.83 19.21 -11.58
C ALA A 235 -4.02 18.58 -12.33
N PHE A 236 -5.23 18.65 -11.79
CA PHE A 236 -6.36 17.85 -12.28
C PHE A 236 -7.55 18.70 -12.75
N LYS A 237 -7.76 19.87 -12.18
CA LYS A 237 -8.86 20.78 -12.46
C LYS A 237 -8.33 22.19 -12.67
N LYS A 238 -8.77 22.88 -13.74
CA LYS A 238 -8.50 24.32 -13.88
C LYS A 238 -9.09 25.04 -12.66
N ASP A 239 -8.33 25.89 -12.04
CA ASP A 239 -8.72 26.61 -10.81
C ASP A 239 -9.00 25.67 -9.60
N GLY A 240 -8.47 24.43 -9.62
CA GLY A 240 -8.50 23.50 -8.51
C GLY A 240 -7.44 23.77 -7.45
N THR A 241 -7.36 22.88 -6.47
CA THR A 241 -6.45 23.02 -5.31
C THR A 241 -5.49 21.83 -5.15
N VAL A 242 -5.81 20.69 -5.77
CA VAL A 242 -4.98 19.49 -5.71
C VAL A 242 -3.81 19.62 -6.68
N THR A 243 -2.59 19.42 -6.19
CA THR A 243 -1.34 19.59 -6.94
C THR A 243 -0.46 18.34 -6.80
N ALA A 244 0.60 18.27 -7.58
CA ALA A 244 1.63 17.23 -7.41
C ALA A 244 2.37 17.30 -6.05
N GLY A 245 2.24 18.39 -5.30
CA GLY A 245 2.87 18.56 -3.99
C GLY A 245 2.00 18.12 -2.82
N ASN A 246 0.67 18.05 -3.00
CA ASN A 246 -0.28 17.65 -1.96
C ASN A 246 -1.09 16.40 -2.33
N ALA A 247 -0.55 15.62 -3.27
CA ALA A 247 -1.02 14.29 -3.67
C ALA A 247 0.14 13.29 -3.57
N SER A 248 -0.17 12.01 -3.41
CA SER A 248 0.83 10.95 -3.47
C SER A 248 1.45 10.84 -4.87
N GLY A 249 2.69 10.36 -4.93
CA GLY A 249 3.39 10.12 -6.18
C GLY A 249 2.92 8.87 -6.93
N ILE A 250 3.48 8.67 -8.11
CA ILE A 250 3.47 7.42 -8.86
C ILE A 250 4.72 6.66 -8.45
N ASN A 251 4.59 5.43 -7.98
CA ASN A 251 5.66 4.78 -7.25
C ASN A 251 5.76 3.28 -7.54
N ASP A 252 6.92 2.73 -7.18
CA ASP A 252 7.27 1.33 -7.32
C ASP A 252 7.67 0.76 -5.95
N GLY A 253 7.22 -0.44 -5.60
CA GLY A 253 7.58 -1.04 -4.32
C GLY A 253 6.78 -2.30 -3.99
N ALA A 254 7.18 -2.98 -2.91
CA ALA A 254 6.51 -4.16 -2.39
C ALA A 254 6.47 -4.16 -0.86
N ALA A 255 5.49 -4.85 -0.29
CA ALA A 255 5.38 -5.09 1.14
C ALA A 255 4.72 -6.45 1.38
N MET A 256 5.26 -7.26 2.27
CA MET A 256 4.80 -8.63 2.54
C MET A 256 4.97 -9.02 3.99
N MET A 257 4.22 -10.02 4.42
CA MET A 257 4.30 -10.60 5.75
C MET A 257 3.81 -12.05 5.77
N LEU A 258 4.14 -12.77 6.83
CA LEU A 258 3.51 -14.05 7.15
C LEU A 258 2.21 -13.81 7.92
N VAL A 259 1.14 -14.45 7.47
CA VAL A 259 -0.15 -14.55 8.17
C VAL A 259 -0.29 -16.00 8.61
N MET A 260 -0.44 -16.24 9.90
CA MET A 260 -0.34 -17.60 10.47
C MET A 260 -1.45 -17.87 11.46
N SER A 261 -1.80 -19.15 11.65
CA SER A 261 -2.48 -19.57 12.88
C SER A 261 -1.52 -19.42 14.06
N GLU A 262 -2.03 -18.96 15.21
CA GLU A 262 -1.21 -18.80 16.42
C GLU A 262 -0.57 -20.13 16.86
N ASP A 263 -1.31 -21.23 16.72
CA ASP A 263 -0.82 -22.55 17.07
C ASP A 263 0.39 -22.96 16.21
N LYS A 264 0.32 -22.68 14.90
CA LYS A 264 1.42 -22.96 13.97
C LYS A 264 2.63 -22.05 14.20
N ALA A 265 2.41 -20.79 14.54
CA ALA A 265 3.49 -19.88 14.91
C ALA A 265 4.25 -20.39 16.16
N LYS A 266 3.53 -20.87 17.17
CA LYS A 266 4.12 -21.50 18.39
C LYS A 266 4.88 -22.78 18.05
N GLU A 267 4.30 -23.67 17.23
CA GLU A 267 4.91 -24.92 16.80
C GLU A 267 6.27 -24.69 16.14
N LEU A 268 6.35 -23.66 15.28
CA LEU A 268 7.54 -23.32 14.51
C LEU A 268 8.49 -22.34 15.24
N ASN A 269 8.15 -21.91 16.45
CA ASN A 269 8.88 -20.89 17.22
C ASN A 269 9.08 -19.58 16.44
N ILE A 270 8.09 -19.19 15.63
CA ILE A 270 8.07 -17.88 14.96
C ILE A 270 7.35 -16.90 15.87
N GLU A 271 8.04 -15.85 16.29
CA GLU A 271 7.47 -14.83 17.17
C GLU A 271 6.55 -13.89 16.39
N PRO A 272 5.25 -13.82 16.75
CA PRO A 272 4.34 -12.90 16.10
C PRO A 272 4.57 -11.44 16.53
N LEU A 273 4.35 -10.53 15.60
CA LEU A 273 4.34 -9.08 15.86
C LEU A 273 2.98 -8.63 16.41
N ALA A 274 1.90 -9.16 15.87
CA ALA A 274 0.54 -8.74 16.21
C ALA A 274 -0.51 -9.83 15.94
N VAL A 275 -1.70 -9.61 16.53
CA VAL A 275 -2.93 -10.33 16.24
C VAL A 275 -3.79 -9.53 15.29
N LEU A 276 -4.42 -10.17 14.30
CA LEU A 276 -5.44 -9.58 13.46
C LEU A 276 -6.80 -9.62 14.15
N ASP A 277 -7.29 -8.48 14.62
CA ASP A 277 -8.54 -8.38 15.38
C ASP A 277 -9.77 -8.27 14.49
N GLY A 278 -9.65 -7.57 13.35
CA GLY A 278 -10.80 -7.40 12.47
C GLY A 278 -10.53 -6.59 11.21
N PHE A 279 -11.40 -6.80 10.23
CA PHE A 279 -11.39 -6.06 8.96
C PHE A 279 -12.72 -5.36 8.72
N GLY A 280 -12.67 -4.22 8.02
CA GLY A 280 -13.83 -3.53 7.49
C GLY A 280 -13.67 -3.24 6.00
N SER A 281 -14.74 -3.35 5.23
CA SER A 281 -14.81 -2.86 3.85
C SER A 281 -16.07 -2.05 3.66
N HIS A 282 -15.98 -0.96 2.93
CA HIS A 282 -17.08 -0.04 2.67
C HIS A 282 -17.07 0.44 1.23
N GLY A 283 -18.24 0.78 0.71
CA GLY A 283 -18.42 1.39 -0.60
C GLY A 283 -19.19 2.70 -0.49
N VAL A 284 -18.83 3.66 -1.32
CA VAL A 284 -19.46 4.97 -1.47
C VAL A 284 -19.61 5.32 -2.96
N ASP A 285 -20.19 6.46 -3.27
CA ASP A 285 -20.18 7.00 -4.62
C ASP A 285 -18.74 7.13 -5.13
N PRO A 286 -18.40 6.60 -6.32
CA PRO A 286 -17.05 6.69 -6.88
C PRO A 286 -16.50 8.12 -6.96
N SER A 287 -17.36 9.11 -7.18
CA SER A 287 -16.95 10.51 -7.30
C SER A 287 -16.37 11.12 -6.01
N ILE A 288 -16.60 10.47 -4.87
CA ILE A 288 -16.08 10.86 -3.55
C ILE A 288 -15.36 9.70 -2.86
N MET A 289 -14.68 8.85 -3.63
CA MET A 289 -14.04 7.62 -3.13
C MET A 289 -13.16 7.84 -1.88
N GLY A 290 -12.58 9.03 -1.73
CA GLY A 290 -11.65 9.35 -0.66
C GLY A 290 -12.26 9.35 0.73
N ILE A 291 -13.63 9.45 0.87
CA ILE A 291 -14.30 9.39 2.18
C ILE A 291 -14.66 7.96 2.60
N ALA A 292 -14.56 6.98 1.71
CA ALA A 292 -14.90 5.59 1.99
C ALA A 292 -14.19 4.97 3.22
N PRO A 293 -12.95 5.38 3.59
CA PRO A 293 -12.28 4.91 4.80
C PRO A 293 -13.11 5.05 6.07
N VAL A 294 -13.93 6.09 6.21
CA VAL A 294 -14.80 6.31 7.39
C VAL A 294 -15.63 5.07 7.68
N GLY A 295 -16.46 4.64 6.74
CA GLY A 295 -17.31 3.47 6.96
C GLY A 295 -16.55 2.13 6.99
N ALA A 296 -15.34 2.05 6.41
CA ALA A 296 -14.49 0.87 6.53
C ALA A 296 -13.90 0.77 7.96
N VAL A 297 -13.44 1.88 8.52
CA VAL A 297 -12.93 1.99 9.90
C VAL A 297 -14.02 1.62 10.91
N GLU A 298 -15.22 2.20 10.80
CA GLU A 298 -16.36 1.87 11.67
C GLU A 298 -16.66 0.36 11.68
N LYS A 299 -16.63 -0.28 10.49
CA LYS A 299 -16.86 -1.72 10.38
C LYS A 299 -15.72 -2.56 10.96
N ALA A 300 -14.47 -2.11 10.81
CA ALA A 300 -13.31 -2.79 11.39
C ALA A 300 -13.35 -2.73 12.91
N LEU A 301 -13.63 -1.56 13.49
CA LEU A 301 -13.80 -1.35 14.92
C LEU A 301 -14.92 -2.22 15.49
N LYS A 302 -16.10 -2.22 14.86
CA LYS A 302 -17.22 -3.07 15.29
C LYS A 302 -16.85 -4.56 15.31
N ARG A 303 -16.10 -5.05 14.31
CA ARG A 303 -15.69 -6.46 14.23
C ARG A 303 -14.62 -6.82 15.23
N SER A 304 -13.70 -5.92 15.50
CA SER A 304 -12.68 -6.09 16.54
C SER A 304 -13.21 -5.84 17.97
N LYS A 305 -14.47 -5.38 18.11
CA LYS A 305 -15.10 -5.00 19.38
C LYS A 305 -14.29 -3.91 20.12
N LYS A 306 -13.76 -2.96 19.35
CA LYS A 306 -13.02 -1.81 19.84
C LYS A 306 -13.73 -0.51 19.46
N GLU A 307 -13.47 0.52 20.23
CA GLU A 307 -13.86 1.90 19.93
C GLU A 307 -12.67 2.66 19.33
N LEU A 308 -12.91 3.79 18.70
CA LEU A 308 -11.85 4.62 18.12
C LEU A 308 -10.84 5.10 19.16
N SER A 309 -11.30 5.34 20.39
CA SER A 309 -10.46 5.74 21.53
C SER A 309 -9.46 4.67 22.00
N ASP A 310 -9.74 3.40 21.65
CA ASP A 310 -8.87 2.27 22.00
C ASP A 310 -7.66 2.14 21.06
N ILE A 311 -7.61 2.96 20.01
CA ILE A 311 -6.54 2.93 19.03
C ILE A 311 -5.41 3.87 19.41
N ASP A 312 -4.22 3.32 19.53
CA ASP A 312 -3.01 4.07 19.90
C ASP A 312 -2.33 4.72 18.70
N VAL A 313 -2.39 4.07 17.52
CA VAL A 313 -1.75 4.57 16.30
C VAL A 313 -2.58 4.24 15.05
N PHE A 314 -2.61 5.20 14.12
CA PHE A 314 -3.30 5.08 12.83
C PHE A 314 -2.30 5.19 11.70
N GLU A 315 -2.34 4.23 10.76
CA GLU A 315 -1.64 4.31 9.48
C GLU A 315 -2.69 4.37 8.37
N LEU A 316 -3.01 5.57 7.91
CA LEU A 316 -3.99 5.84 6.87
C LEU A 316 -3.29 6.26 5.59
N ASN A 317 -3.63 5.65 4.46
CA ASN A 317 -2.99 5.99 3.21
C ASN A 317 -3.35 7.39 2.73
N GLU A 318 -2.33 8.20 2.46
CA GLU A 318 -2.46 9.59 2.00
C GLU A 318 -2.45 9.62 0.46
N ALA A 319 -3.55 9.17 -0.18
CA ALA A 319 -3.65 9.28 -1.64
C ALA A 319 -3.67 10.76 -2.08
N PHE A 320 -4.38 11.59 -1.33
CA PHE A 320 -4.46 13.06 -1.48
C PHE A 320 -4.58 13.71 -0.12
N ALA A 321 -3.97 14.87 0.09
CA ALA A 321 -4.11 15.63 1.33
C ALA A 321 -5.58 15.97 1.60
N ALA A 322 -6.33 16.38 0.57
CA ALA A 322 -7.75 16.68 0.68
C ALA A 322 -8.56 15.47 1.18
N GLN A 323 -8.26 14.27 0.66
CA GLN A 323 -8.92 13.04 1.09
C GLN A 323 -8.60 12.70 2.55
N SER A 324 -7.33 12.82 2.95
CA SER A 324 -6.90 12.56 4.33
C SER A 324 -7.57 13.53 5.31
N LEU A 325 -7.58 14.82 4.99
CA LEU A 325 -8.24 15.85 5.81
C LEU A 325 -9.76 15.61 5.95
N ALA A 326 -10.44 15.15 4.89
CA ALA A 326 -11.86 14.83 4.96
C ALA A 326 -12.11 13.65 5.92
N VAL A 327 -11.30 12.58 5.84
CA VAL A 327 -11.38 11.42 6.72
C VAL A 327 -11.08 11.80 8.17
N ASP A 328 -10.04 12.61 8.40
CA ASP A 328 -9.65 13.06 9.74
C ASP A 328 -10.76 13.90 10.40
N ARG A 329 -11.44 14.75 9.63
CA ARG A 329 -12.58 15.56 10.12
C ARG A 329 -13.78 14.69 10.51
N GLU A 330 -14.14 13.71 9.69
CA GLU A 330 -15.27 12.81 9.96
C GLU A 330 -15.02 11.91 11.16
N LEU A 331 -13.85 11.30 11.23
CA LEU A 331 -13.48 10.39 12.33
C LEU A 331 -12.99 11.15 13.57
N LYS A 332 -12.69 12.44 13.45
CA LYS A 332 -12.10 13.28 14.53
C LYS A 332 -10.82 12.66 15.09
N LEU A 333 -9.94 12.26 14.18
CA LEU A 333 -8.69 11.59 14.56
C LEU A 333 -7.74 12.56 15.28
N PRO A 334 -7.02 12.08 16.31
CA PRO A 334 -5.96 12.85 16.96
C PRO A 334 -4.73 12.92 16.04
N PRO A 335 -4.33 14.12 15.55
CA PRO A 335 -3.28 14.26 14.54
C PRO A 335 -1.91 13.69 14.95
N GLU A 336 -1.65 13.66 16.25
CA GLU A 336 -0.41 13.12 16.82
C GLU A 336 -0.31 11.58 16.74
N LYS A 337 -1.44 10.89 16.55
CA LYS A 337 -1.51 9.44 16.40
C LYS A 337 -1.58 8.99 14.94
N VAL A 338 -1.73 9.91 13.98
CA VAL A 338 -1.93 9.59 12.56
C VAL A 338 -0.62 9.72 11.79
N ASN A 339 -0.23 8.66 11.09
CA ASN A 339 0.94 8.62 10.21
C ASN A 339 2.16 9.28 10.88
N VAL A 340 2.52 8.80 12.06
CA VAL A 340 3.54 9.46 12.91
C VAL A 340 4.93 9.47 12.27
N LYS A 341 5.17 8.57 11.30
CA LYS A 341 6.40 8.53 10.49
C LYS A 341 6.23 9.14 9.09
N GLY A 342 5.15 9.90 8.85
CA GLY A 342 4.76 10.36 7.52
C GLY A 342 3.99 9.31 6.73
N GLY A 343 3.31 9.72 5.67
CA GLY A 343 2.48 8.83 4.85
C GLY A 343 2.80 8.90 3.36
N ALA A 344 1.86 8.48 2.51
CA ALA A 344 2.11 8.25 1.10
C ALA A 344 2.44 9.52 0.29
N ILE A 345 2.08 10.71 0.75
CA ILE A 345 2.50 11.98 0.11
C ILE A 345 4.03 12.11 0.16
N ALA A 346 4.65 11.65 1.24
CA ALA A 346 6.10 11.67 1.39
C ALA A 346 6.76 10.39 0.89
N LEU A 347 6.24 9.22 1.32
CA LEU A 347 6.86 7.92 1.05
C LEU A 347 6.54 7.40 -0.35
N GLY A 348 5.32 7.66 -0.85
CA GLY A 348 4.84 7.15 -2.13
C GLY A 348 3.67 6.17 -2.02
N HIS A 349 3.01 5.93 -3.18
CA HIS A 349 1.81 5.12 -3.27
C HIS A 349 1.87 4.07 -4.42
N PRO A 350 2.72 3.04 -4.31
CA PRO A 350 2.66 1.89 -5.23
C PRO A 350 1.33 1.14 -5.01
N ILE A 351 0.35 1.36 -5.89
CA ILE A 351 -1.08 1.10 -5.61
C ILE A 351 -1.37 -0.34 -5.14
N GLY A 352 -0.79 -1.35 -5.76
CA GLY A 352 -0.98 -2.75 -5.37
C GLY A 352 -0.30 -3.14 -4.05
N ALA A 353 0.77 -2.42 -3.68
CA ALA A 353 1.56 -2.68 -2.48
C ALA A 353 1.08 -1.89 -1.24
N SER A 354 0.49 -0.72 -1.46
CA SER A 354 0.23 0.25 -0.38
C SER A 354 -0.59 -0.29 0.78
N GLY A 355 -1.56 -1.17 0.52
CA GLY A 355 -2.37 -1.77 1.59
C GLY A 355 -1.55 -2.65 2.55
N ALA A 356 -0.54 -3.33 2.05
CA ALA A 356 0.41 -4.08 2.88
C ALA A 356 1.46 -3.14 3.50
N ARG A 357 1.93 -2.12 2.75
CA ARG A 357 2.91 -1.14 3.23
C ARG A 357 2.45 -0.43 4.51
N VAL A 358 1.23 0.11 4.51
CA VAL A 358 0.71 0.81 5.68
C VAL A 358 0.59 -0.12 6.90
N LEU A 359 0.24 -1.39 6.68
CA LEU A 359 0.20 -2.36 7.77
C LEU A 359 1.61 -2.73 8.25
N VAL A 360 2.60 -2.93 7.36
CA VAL A 360 4.00 -3.16 7.76
C VAL A 360 4.50 -2.03 8.64
N THR A 361 4.36 -0.78 8.20
CA THR A 361 4.80 0.38 9.00
C THR A 361 4.08 0.45 10.35
N LEU A 362 2.79 0.12 10.40
CA LEU A 362 2.03 0.07 11.64
C LEU A 362 2.55 -1.00 12.60
N LEU A 363 2.84 -2.20 12.10
CA LEU A 363 3.34 -3.31 12.93
C LEU A 363 4.69 -2.99 13.59
N HIS A 364 5.57 -2.26 12.91
CA HIS A 364 6.86 -1.81 13.44
C HIS A 364 6.75 -0.60 14.40
N GLN A 365 5.55 -0.10 14.67
CA GLN A 365 5.30 0.90 15.70
C GLN A 365 4.75 0.31 17.00
N LEU A 366 4.25 -0.95 16.95
CA LEU A 366 3.70 -1.61 18.13
C LEU A 366 4.82 -1.90 19.15
N ASN A 367 4.57 -1.52 20.39
CA ASN A 367 5.47 -1.70 21.55
C ASN A 367 4.64 -1.75 22.84
N ASP A 368 5.25 -1.62 24.01
CA ASP A 368 4.54 -1.71 25.29
C ASP A 368 3.65 -0.48 25.59
N GLU A 369 3.85 0.63 24.89
CA GLU A 369 3.03 1.86 25.01
C GLU A 369 2.01 1.98 23.86
N ILE A 370 2.28 1.38 22.70
CA ILE A 370 1.45 1.38 21.50
C ILE A 370 1.00 -0.05 21.24
N GLU A 371 -0.13 -0.43 21.82
CA GLU A 371 -0.60 -1.82 21.79
C GLU A 371 -1.62 -2.10 20.67
N THR A 372 -2.34 -1.08 20.22
CA THR A 372 -3.43 -1.23 19.26
C THR A 372 -3.27 -0.27 18.09
N GLY A 373 -3.33 -0.81 16.88
CA GLY A 373 -3.21 -0.04 15.67
C GLY A 373 -4.36 -0.26 14.69
N LEU A 374 -4.63 0.76 13.87
CA LEU A 374 -5.62 0.71 12.82
C LEU A 374 -5.04 1.21 11.51
N THR A 375 -5.28 0.48 10.43
CA THR A 375 -4.90 0.91 9.07
C THR A 375 -6.12 0.98 8.16
N SER A 376 -6.13 1.94 7.22
CA SER A 376 -7.16 2.04 6.19
C SER A 376 -6.66 2.72 4.92
N LEU A 377 -7.32 2.40 3.79
CA LEU A 377 -7.08 3.01 2.49
C LEU A 377 -8.40 3.31 1.79
N CYS A 378 -8.46 4.46 1.10
CA CYS A 378 -9.41 4.68 0.03
C CYS A 378 -9.01 3.87 -1.22
N ILE A 379 -9.97 3.52 -2.03
CA ILE A 379 -9.80 2.63 -3.19
C ILE A 379 -10.57 3.23 -4.36
N GLY A 380 -9.94 3.36 -5.51
CA GLY A 380 -10.59 3.79 -6.75
C GLY A 380 -11.87 2.98 -7.04
N GLY A 381 -12.88 3.64 -7.59
CA GLY A 381 -14.22 3.07 -7.78
C GLY A 381 -15.12 3.16 -6.54
N GLY A 382 -14.80 4.02 -5.57
CA GLY A 382 -15.67 4.32 -4.43
C GLY A 382 -15.65 3.26 -3.32
N GLN A 383 -14.49 2.73 -2.97
CA GLN A 383 -14.37 1.70 -1.93
C GLN A 383 -13.32 2.06 -0.88
N ALA A 384 -13.30 1.31 0.21
CA ALA A 384 -12.23 1.28 1.20
C ALA A 384 -12.10 -0.08 1.89
N ILE A 385 -10.95 -0.28 2.51
CA ILE A 385 -10.66 -1.39 3.40
C ILE A 385 -9.92 -0.87 4.63
N ALA A 386 -10.20 -1.46 5.80
CA ALA A 386 -9.53 -1.17 7.05
C ALA A 386 -9.20 -2.45 7.81
N ALA A 387 -8.18 -2.42 8.64
CA ALA A 387 -7.83 -3.50 9.57
C ALA A 387 -7.46 -2.95 10.94
N VAL A 388 -7.79 -3.69 11.98
CA VAL A 388 -7.39 -3.45 13.37
C VAL A 388 -6.49 -4.58 13.80
N VAL A 389 -5.38 -4.23 14.45
CA VAL A 389 -4.41 -5.17 14.99
C VAL A 389 -4.09 -4.83 16.45
N SER A 390 -3.75 -5.83 17.24
CA SER A 390 -3.19 -5.66 18.58
C SER A 390 -1.83 -6.31 18.66
N LYS A 391 -0.91 -5.69 19.42
CA LYS A 391 0.40 -6.27 19.73
C LYS A 391 0.22 -7.71 20.25
N TYR A 392 1.05 -8.62 19.80
CA TYR A 392 1.09 -9.97 20.35
C TYR A 392 1.68 -9.95 21.76
N LYS A 393 1.02 -10.66 22.68
CA LYS A 393 1.43 -10.78 24.11
C LYS A 393 1.65 -12.24 24.48
#